data_d2a1ccdcf84ff6d1f6a9dc2acfef487b
#
_entry.id   d2a1ccdcf84ff6d1f6a9dc2acfef487b
#
_cell.length_a   1.000
_cell.length_b   1.000
_cell.length_c   1.000
_cell.angle_alpha   90.00
_cell.angle_beta   90.00
_cell.angle_gamma   90.00
#
_symmetry.space_group_name_H-M   'P 1'
#
loop_
_entity.id
_entity.type
_entity.pdbx_description
1 polymer ?
#
loop_
_entity_poly.entity_id
_entity_poly.type
_entity_poly.pdbx_seq_one_letter_code
_entity_poly.pdbx_strand_id
1 'polypeptide(L)'
;MYTSDNFHPNLIAFPEHIALIPDGGRRWAQKKGCTYSEAYLYSMELILQFIDYALENGSKYYSVYFSSTSNFKRSTSEIHDFCSAEWSFLNDIFFLYALNNNVKIRIVGTDNDILKPYKNNIERLEKHTEKGTKTVFFCFNYNSIDEIDIVLRHSNKTENSFVNYLQIPHPVDILIRTGNANVLSGFLLPQISSARIFFVRELFNDFSLECYKRIINEYLNYELKYGD
;
A
#
# COMPACT_ATOMS: atom_id res chain seq x y z
N MET A 1 32.56 -16.65 -38.01
CA MET A 1 32.91 -16.48 -36.57
C MET A 1 31.93 -15.50 -35.96
N TYR A 2 30.90 -16.00 -35.38
CA TYR A 2 29.96 -15.16 -34.62
C TYR A 2 30.51 -15.05 -33.21
N THR A 3 30.91 -13.86 -32.83
CA THR A 3 31.32 -13.53 -31.45
C THR A 3 30.07 -13.62 -30.57
N SER A 4 30.14 -14.46 -29.57
CA SER A 4 29.15 -14.54 -28.49
C SER A 4 29.19 -13.22 -27.72
N ASP A 5 28.31 -12.28 -28.09
CA ASP A 5 28.06 -11.12 -27.27
C ASP A 5 27.50 -11.60 -25.92
N ASN A 6 28.22 -11.23 -24.87
CA ASN A 6 27.88 -11.51 -23.49
C ASN A 6 26.50 -10.89 -23.18
N PHE A 7 25.47 -11.72 -23.22
CA PHE A 7 24.15 -11.39 -22.73
C PHE A 7 24.27 -11.33 -21.21
N HIS A 8 24.56 -10.14 -20.67
CA HIS A 8 24.37 -9.88 -19.26
C HIS A 8 22.85 -9.75 -19.07
N PRO A 9 22.18 -10.68 -18.37
CA PRO A 9 20.79 -10.46 -18.02
C PRO A 9 20.73 -9.17 -17.24
N ASN A 10 19.96 -8.18 -17.71
CA ASN A 10 19.63 -6.99 -16.95
C ASN A 10 18.91 -7.48 -15.70
N LEU A 11 19.63 -7.62 -14.59
CA LEU A 11 19.05 -7.91 -13.29
C LEU A 11 18.08 -6.78 -12.98
N ILE A 12 16.80 -7.10 -12.93
CA ILE A 12 15.77 -6.14 -12.52
C ILE A 12 16.12 -5.72 -11.10
N ALA A 13 16.17 -4.42 -10.84
CA ALA A 13 16.39 -3.90 -9.51
C ALA A 13 15.22 -4.28 -8.58
N PHE A 14 15.48 -4.37 -7.29
CA PHE A 14 14.42 -4.57 -6.31
C PHE A 14 13.34 -3.49 -6.49
N PRO A 15 12.02 -3.83 -6.40
CA PRO A 15 10.96 -2.87 -6.66
C PRO A 15 11.08 -1.65 -5.74
N GLU A 16 11.09 -0.47 -6.34
CA GLU A 16 11.22 0.79 -5.60
C GLU A 16 9.94 1.12 -4.83
N HIS A 17 8.77 0.81 -5.41
CA HIS A 17 7.47 1.05 -4.82
C HIS A 17 6.57 -0.19 -4.89
N ILE A 18 6.22 -0.72 -3.73
CA ILE A 18 5.28 -1.84 -3.59
C ILE A 18 3.96 -1.34 -3.02
N ALA A 19 2.85 -1.75 -3.63
CA ALA A 19 1.50 -1.44 -3.17
C ALA A 19 0.77 -2.72 -2.74
N LEU A 20 0.03 -2.66 -1.64
CA LEU A 20 -0.67 -3.80 -1.03
C LEU A 20 -2.15 -3.49 -0.79
N ILE A 21 -3.03 -4.37 -1.28
CA ILE A 21 -4.45 -4.42 -0.91
C ILE A 21 -4.67 -5.66 -0.03
N PRO A 22 -4.70 -5.51 1.30
CA PRO A 22 -4.83 -6.63 2.24
C PRO A 22 -6.30 -7.08 2.37
N ASP A 23 -6.83 -7.74 1.34
CA ASP A 23 -8.25 -8.16 1.33
C ASP A 23 -8.43 -9.56 1.91
N GLY A 24 -9.51 -9.74 2.66
CA GLY A 24 -9.96 -11.04 3.15
C GLY A 24 -10.09 -11.19 4.66
N GLY A 25 -9.67 -10.21 5.48
CA GLY A 25 -9.66 -10.31 6.94
C GLY A 25 -11.00 -10.73 7.56
N ARG A 26 -12.13 -10.16 7.12
CA ARG A 26 -13.47 -10.56 7.62
C ARG A 26 -13.82 -12.01 7.27
N ARG A 27 -13.55 -12.43 6.04
CA ARG A 27 -13.79 -13.82 5.61
C ARG A 27 -12.91 -14.80 6.37
N TRP A 28 -11.70 -14.37 6.68
CA TRP A 28 -10.77 -15.14 7.51
C TRP A 28 -11.29 -15.26 8.95
N ALA A 29 -11.76 -14.17 9.57
CA ALA A 29 -12.34 -14.18 10.90
C ALA A 29 -13.53 -15.16 10.99
N GLN A 30 -14.45 -15.09 10.02
CA GLN A 30 -15.58 -16.03 9.92
C GLN A 30 -15.13 -17.48 9.81
N LYS A 31 -14.12 -17.76 8.96
CA LYS A 31 -13.57 -19.11 8.77
C LYS A 31 -12.87 -19.63 10.05
N LYS A 32 -12.24 -18.76 10.82
CA LYS A 32 -11.51 -19.11 12.05
C LYS A 32 -12.38 -19.07 13.31
N GLY A 33 -13.56 -18.50 13.25
CA GLY A 33 -14.44 -18.33 14.41
C GLY A 33 -13.94 -17.29 15.41
N CYS A 34 -13.18 -16.29 14.95
CA CYS A 34 -12.69 -15.18 15.78
C CYS A 34 -13.41 -13.87 15.43
N THR A 35 -13.19 -12.84 16.24
CA THR A 35 -13.76 -11.51 16.02
C THR A 35 -13.08 -10.79 14.85
N TYR A 36 -13.75 -9.81 14.27
CA TYR A 36 -13.15 -8.95 13.24
C TYR A 36 -11.96 -8.14 13.80
N SER A 37 -12.07 -7.68 15.04
CA SER A 37 -10.99 -6.96 15.72
C SER A 37 -9.71 -7.80 15.82
N GLU A 38 -9.81 -9.06 16.26
CA GLU A 38 -8.66 -9.98 16.30
C GLU A 38 -8.06 -10.21 14.91
N ALA A 39 -8.89 -10.38 13.89
CA ALA A 39 -8.41 -10.55 12.53
C ALA A 39 -7.69 -9.30 12.00
N TYR A 40 -8.20 -8.10 12.29
CA TYR A 40 -7.55 -6.85 11.90
C TYR A 40 -6.21 -6.62 12.63
N LEU A 41 -6.16 -6.89 13.93
CA LEU A 41 -4.89 -6.80 14.68
C LEU A 41 -3.82 -7.73 14.08
N TYR A 42 -4.18 -8.97 13.79
CA TYR A 42 -3.25 -9.90 13.12
C TYR A 42 -2.85 -9.42 11.71
N SER A 43 -3.79 -8.79 10.97
CA SER A 43 -3.46 -8.17 9.69
C SER A 43 -2.39 -7.08 9.82
N MET A 44 -2.43 -6.28 10.89
CA MET A 44 -1.45 -5.20 11.13
C MET A 44 -0.04 -5.77 11.37
N GLU A 45 0.07 -6.89 12.07
CA GLU A 45 1.36 -7.59 12.28
C GLU A 45 1.96 -8.07 10.96
N LEU A 46 1.14 -8.66 10.08
CA LEU A 46 1.59 -9.09 8.75
C LEU A 46 1.99 -7.91 7.87
N ILE A 47 1.22 -6.82 7.88
CA ILE A 47 1.56 -5.60 7.14
C ILE A 47 2.93 -5.08 7.56
N LEU A 48 3.21 -5.04 8.87
CA LEU A 48 4.52 -4.61 9.35
C LEU A 48 5.65 -5.49 8.82
N GLN A 49 5.49 -6.82 8.85
CA GLN A 49 6.50 -7.76 8.34
C GLN A 49 6.76 -7.55 6.83
N PHE A 50 5.73 -7.28 6.04
CA PHE A 50 5.89 -7.05 4.60
C PHE A 50 6.55 -5.71 4.30
N ILE A 51 6.18 -4.66 5.03
CA ILE A 51 6.84 -3.35 4.93
C ILE A 51 8.31 -3.47 5.30
N ASP A 52 8.60 -4.08 6.44
CA ASP A 52 9.96 -4.26 6.94
C ASP A 52 10.84 -4.99 5.91
N TYR A 53 10.39 -6.15 5.44
CA TYR A 53 11.09 -6.88 4.39
C TYR A 53 11.32 -6.05 3.12
N ALA A 54 10.32 -5.33 2.65
CA ALA A 54 10.45 -4.52 1.44
C ALA A 54 11.47 -3.38 1.61
N LEU A 55 11.38 -2.66 2.71
CA LEU A 55 12.25 -1.52 2.98
C LEU A 55 13.70 -1.96 3.28
N GLU A 56 13.91 -3.09 3.95
CA GLU A 56 15.25 -3.65 4.18
C GLU A 56 15.93 -4.09 2.87
N ASN A 57 15.17 -4.59 1.90
CA ASN A 57 15.70 -5.06 0.62
C ASN A 57 15.79 -3.99 -0.48
N GLY A 58 15.46 -2.72 -0.20
CA GLY A 58 15.74 -1.60 -1.11
C GLY A 58 14.55 -0.81 -1.60
N SER A 59 13.30 -1.17 -1.25
CA SER A 59 12.16 -0.31 -1.58
C SER A 59 12.29 1.05 -0.89
N LYS A 60 11.96 2.12 -1.62
CA LYS A 60 11.88 3.48 -1.09
C LYS A 60 10.47 3.84 -0.65
N TYR A 61 9.48 3.24 -1.28
CA TYR A 61 8.06 3.52 -1.09
C TYR A 61 7.28 2.25 -0.82
N TYR A 62 6.32 2.34 0.07
CA TYR A 62 5.36 1.28 0.32
C TYR A 62 3.97 1.88 0.50
N SER A 63 2.95 1.36 -0.19
CA SER A 63 1.57 1.84 -0.06
C SER A 63 0.65 0.73 0.42
N VAL A 64 -0.11 0.99 1.49
CA VAL A 64 -1.09 0.05 2.02
C VAL A 64 -2.50 0.61 1.88
N TYR A 65 -3.41 -0.16 1.30
CA TYR A 65 -4.83 0.18 1.24
C TYR A 65 -5.53 -0.23 2.53
N PHE A 66 -5.50 0.63 3.53
CA PHE A 66 -6.17 0.40 4.80
C PHE A 66 -7.69 0.34 4.61
N SER A 67 -8.26 1.39 4.04
CA SER A 67 -9.69 1.44 3.79
C SER A 67 -10.02 2.25 2.54
N SER A 68 -11.05 1.78 1.81
CA SER A 68 -11.66 2.50 0.70
C SER A 68 -12.85 3.33 1.18
N THR A 69 -13.29 4.31 0.37
CA THR A 69 -14.51 5.06 0.62
C THR A 69 -15.74 4.15 0.77
N SER A 70 -15.75 2.99 0.09
CA SER A 70 -16.84 2.00 0.23
C SER A 70 -16.86 1.27 1.57
N ASN A 71 -15.73 1.21 2.30
CA ASN A 71 -15.69 0.59 3.62
C ASN A 71 -16.50 1.38 4.65
N PHE A 72 -16.58 2.70 4.50
CA PHE A 72 -17.35 3.58 5.38
C PHE A 72 -18.87 3.55 5.14
N LYS A 73 -19.34 2.72 4.20
CA LYS A 73 -20.76 2.39 4.02
C LYS A 73 -21.22 1.16 4.84
N ARG A 74 -20.30 0.56 5.61
CA ARG A 74 -20.57 -0.59 6.48
C ARG A 74 -21.28 -0.17 7.77
N SER A 75 -21.59 -1.15 8.64
CA SER A 75 -22.14 -0.88 9.96
C SER A 75 -21.15 -0.08 10.84
N THR A 76 -21.68 0.72 11.76
CA THR A 76 -20.85 1.52 12.67
C THR A 76 -19.89 0.66 13.50
N SER A 77 -20.31 -0.54 13.93
CA SER A 77 -19.44 -1.48 14.65
C SER A 77 -18.27 -1.96 13.80
N GLU A 78 -18.49 -2.34 12.54
CA GLU A 78 -17.41 -2.75 11.65
C GLU A 78 -16.44 -1.61 11.35
N ILE A 79 -16.95 -0.38 11.16
CA ILE A 79 -16.11 0.81 10.98
C ILE A 79 -15.25 1.02 12.21
N HIS A 80 -15.84 0.93 13.42
CA HIS A 80 -15.11 1.05 14.67
C HIS A 80 -14.01 -0.01 14.79
N ASP A 81 -14.29 -1.28 14.47
CA ASP A 81 -13.35 -2.38 14.61
C ASP A 81 -12.10 -2.17 13.73
N PHE A 82 -12.28 -1.86 12.44
CA PHE A 82 -11.10 -1.67 11.58
C PHE A 82 -10.38 -0.34 11.87
N CYS A 83 -11.09 0.76 12.10
CA CYS A 83 -10.46 2.03 12.46
C CYS A 83 -9.65 1.92 13.76
N SER A 84 -10.18 1.25 14.78
CA SER A 84 -9.47 1.07 16.05
C SER A 84 -8.18 0.28 15.84
N ALA A 85 -8.21 -0.81 15.08
CA ALA A 85 -7.01 -1.61 14.78
C ALA A 85 -5.97 -0.81 13.99
N GLU A 86 -6.40 -0.10 12.93
CA GLU A 86 -5.52 0.72 12.08
C GLU A 86 -4.85 1.85 12.87
N TRP A 87 -5.62 2.58 13.68
CA TRP A 87 -5.08 3.71 14.44
C TRP A 87 -4.23 3.28 15.64
N SER A 88 -4.56 2.19 16.34
CA SER A 88 -3.69 1.62 17.38
C SER A 88 -2.37 1.16 16.76
N PHE A 89 -2.42 0.46 15.63
CA PHE A 89 -1.21 0.06 14.91
C PHE A 89 -0.33 1.26 14.53
N LEU A 90 -0.91 2.31 13.95
CA LEU A 90 -0.17 3.49 13.54
C LEU A 90 0.46 4.23 14.73
N ASN A 91 -0.28 4.40 15.82
CA ASN A 91 0.16 5.20 16.96
C ASN A 91 1.14 4.48 17.90
N ASP A 92 0.93 3.18 18.09
CA ASP A 92 1.61 2.43 19.16
C ASP A 92 2.73 1.54 18.62
N ILE A 93 2.57 1.01 17.40
CA ILE A 93 3.51 0.04 16.82
C ILE A 93 4.30 0.68 15.69
N PHE A 94 3.61 1.12 14.64
CA PHE A 94 4.28 1.58 13.43
C PHE A 94 5.02 2.90 13.63
N PHE A 95 4.54 3.78 14.50
CA PHE A 95 5.23 5.03 14.82
C PHE A 95 6.62 4.78 15.41
N LEU A 96 6.73 3.85 16.37
CA LEU A 96 8.03 3.48 16.96
C LEU A 96 8.94 2.81 15.94
N TYR A 97 8.38 1.92 15.12
CA TYR A 97 9.11 1.32 14.00
C TYR A 97 9.67 2.39 13.05
N ALA A 98 8.83 3.35 12.66
CA ALA A 98 9.19 4.40 11.73
C ALA A 98 10.34 5.30 12.25
N LEU A 99 10.29 5.68 13.53
CA LEU A 99 11.35 6.45 14.16
C LEU A 99 12.68 5.68 14.20
N ASN A 100 12.65 4.40 14.52
CA ASN A 100 13.85 3.57 14.66
C ASN A 100 14.48 3.21 13.29
N ASN A 101 13.68 3.17 12.21
CA ASN A 101 14.13 2.71 10.90
C ASN A 101 14.19 3.82 9.83
N ASN A 102 14.14 5.10 10.24
CA ASN A 102 14.21 6.23 9.31
C ASN A 102 13.09 6.21 8.24
N VAL A 103 11.89 5.83 8.64
CA VAL A 103 10.72 5.75 7.76
C VAL A 103 9.83 6.96 7.96
N LYS A 104 9.44 7.60 6.87
CA LYS A 104 8.44 8.66 6.82
C LYS A 104 7.04 8.06 6.73
N ILE A 105 6.15 8.48 7.60
CA ILE A 105 4.72 8.14 7.55
C ILE A 105 3.98 9.18 6.72
N ARG A 106 3.09 8.75 5.84
CA ARG A 106 2.10 9.59 5.15
C ARG A 106 0.72 8.95 5.21
N ILE A 107 -0.26 9.69 5.67
CA ILE A 107 -1.67 9.28 5.68
C ILE A 107 -2.35 9.95 4.48
N VAL A 108 -2.87 9.13 3.60
CA VAL A 108 -3.46 9.56 2.33
C VAL A 108 -4.95 9.21 2.32
N GLY A 109 -5.81 10.17 1.99
CA GLY A 109 -7.26 9.95 1.92
C GLY A 109 -7.96 11.01 1.10
N THR A 110 -9.18 10.71 0.68
CA THR A 110 -9.97 11.57 -0.21
C THR A 110 -11.18 12.22 0.46
N ASP A 111 -11.54 11.83 1.67
CA ASP A 111 -12.64 12.43 2.43
C ASP A 111 -12.12 13.03 3.74
N ASN A 112 -12.06 14.36 3.77
CA ASN A 112 -11.57 15.10 4.91
C ASN A 112 -12.47 15.00 6.14
N ASP A 113 -13.77 14.79 5.98
CA ASP A 113 -14.69 14.70 7.13
C ASP A 113 -14.46 13.41 7.93
N ILE A 114 -14.14 12.31 7.25
CA ILE A 114 -13.76 11.04 7.88
C ILE A 114 -12.41 11.15 8.58
N LEU A 115 -11.45 11.87 7.99
CA LEU A 115 -10.10 12.05 8.56
C LEU A 115 -10.04 13.10 9.68
N LYS A 116 -11.02 14.01 9.72
CA LYS A 116 -11.04 15.12 10.68
C LYS A 116 -10.85 14.75 12.15
N PRO A 117 -11.47 13.67 12.70
CA PRO A 117 -11.23 13.25 14.08
C PRO A 117 -9.78 12.84 14.35
N TYR A 118 -9.04 12.42 13.32
CA TYR A 118 -7.67 11.93 13.43
C TYR A 118 -6.61 12.97 13.06
N LYS A 119 -7.00 14.20 12.71
CA LYS A 119 -6.12 15.25 12.20
C LYS A 119 -4.89 15.46 13.10
N ASN A 120 -5.07 15.61 14.40
CA ASN A 120 -3.97 15.83 15.34
C ASN A 120 -2.99 14.64 15.37
N ASN A 121 -3.51 13.42 15.27
CA ASN A 121 -2.68 12.22 15.21
C ASN A 121 -1.90 12.16 13.89
N ILE A 122 -2.54 12.47 12.78
CA ILE A 122 -1.89 12.51 11.45
C ILE A 122 -0.75 13.52 11.49
N GLU A 123 -1.01 14.76 11.90
CA GLU A 123 0.00 15.82 11.99
C GLU A 123 1.18 15.40 12.91
N ARG A 124 0.89 14.75 14.03
CA ARG A 124 1.93 14.24 14.93
C ARG A 124 2.80 13.18 14.25
N LEU A 125 2.19 12.16 13.66
CA LEU A 125 2.89 11.05 13.01
C LEU A 125 3.76 11.55 11.86
N GLU A 126 3.21 12.36 10.98
CA GLU A 126 3.90 12.89 9.80
C GLU A 126 5.05 13.84 10.17
N LYS A 127 4.81 14.77 11.12
CA LYS A 127 5.82 15.73 11.56
C LYS A 127 7.03 15.06 12.21
N HIS A 128 6.81 14.08 13.09
CA HIS A 128 7.91 13.43 13.81
C HIS A 128 8.72 12.48 12.92
N THR A 129 8.13 12.00 11.83
CA THR A 129 8.79 11.10 10.87
C THR A 129 9.22 11.79 9.58
N GLU A 130 9.11 13.11 9.47
CA GLU A 130 9.33 13.88 8.23
C GLU A 130 10.74 13.67 7.64
N LYS A 131 11.75 13.43 8.47
CA LYS A 131 13.14 13.24 8.05
C LYS A 131 13.45 11.83 7.54
N GLY A 132 12.49 10.92 7.55
CA GLY A 132 12.65 9.56 7.05
C GLY A 132 13.08 9.54 5.58
N THR A 133 13.96 8.63 5.24
CA THR A 133 14.52 8.47 3.87
C THR A 133 13.70 7.51 3.01
N LYS A 134 12.88 6.69 3.63
CA LYS A 134 11.90 5.79 2.99
C LYS A 134 10.50 6.25 3.38
N THR A 135 9.48 6.05 2.55
CA THR A 135 8.13 6.52 2.84
C THR A 135 7.11 5.39 2.79
N VAL A 136 6.30 5.30 3.84
CA VAL A 136 5.13 4.40 3.84
C VAL A 136 3.86 5.24 3.80
N PHE A 137 3.03 4.96 2.80
CA PHE A 137 1.73 5.58 2.59
C PHE A 137 0.63 4.66 3.10
N PHE A 138 -0.16 5.14 4.04
CA PHE A 138 -1.36 4.47 4.52
C PHE A 138 -2.58 5.14 3.90
N CYS A 139 -3.20 4.46 2.95
CA CYS A 139 -4.37 4.97 2.23
C CYS A 139 -5.64 4.65 3.03
N PHE A 140 -6.15 5.67 3.73
CA PHE A 140 -7.29 5.59 4.63
C PHE A 140 -8.47 6.37 4.06
N ASN A 141 -9.62 5.72 3.89
CA ASN A 141 -10.78 6.29 3.19
C ASN A 141 -10.39 6.87 1.81
N TYR A 142 -9.69 6.09 1.03
CA TYR A 142 -9.08 6.50 -0.22
C TYR A 142 -9.81 5.95 -1.45
N ASN A 143 -9.86 6.74 -2.51
CA ASN A 143 -10.26 6.32 -3.85
C ASN A 143 -9.56 7.19 -4.88
N SER A 144 -8.90 6.59 -5.87
CA SER A 144 -8.18 7.33 -6.93
C SER A 144 -9.08 8.25 -7.77
N ILE A 145 -10.33 7.85 -8.02
CA ILE A 145 -11.24 8.68 -8.83
C ILE A 145 -11.58 9.95 -8.08
N ASP A 146 -11.86 9.84 -6.79
CA ASP A 146 -12.12 11.01 -5.94
C ASP A 146 -10.89 11.92 -5.84
N GLU A 147 -9.69 11.35 -5.74
CA GLU A 147 -8.43 12.10 -5.74
C GLU A 147 -8.22 12.84 -7.07
N ILE A 148 -8.43 12.16 -8.20
CA ILE A 148 -8.33 12.76 -9.53
C ILE A 148 -9.29 13.93 -9.67
N ASP A 149 -10.54 13.78 -9.25
CA ASP A 149 -11.55 14.85 -9.30
C ASP A 149 -11.13 16.06 -8.43
N ILE A 150 -10.59 15.82 -7.23
CA ILE A 150 -10.04 16.87 -6.36
C ILE A 150 -8.90 17.61 -7.08
N VAL A 151 -7.95 16.90 -7.66
CA VAL A 151 -6.83 17.50 -8.37
C VAL A 151 -7.30 18.33 -9.56
N LEU A 152 -8.23 17.79 -10.36
CA LEU A 152 -8.77 18.51 -11.55
C LEU A 152 -9.51 19.80 -11.19
N ARG A 153 -10.17 19.84 -10.04
CA ARG A 153 -10.87 21.04 -9.56
C ARG A 153 -9.92 22.13 -9.03
N HIS A 154 -8.77 21.73 -8.47
CA HIS A 154 -7.86 22.65 -7.79
C HIS A 154 -6.58 22.99 -8.58
N SER A 155 -6.25 22.21 -9.62
CA SER A 155 -5.10 22.49 -10.46
C SER A 155 -5.41 23.65 -11.41
N ASN A 156 -4.76 24.79 -11.18
CA ASN A 156 -4.59 25.76 -12.27
C ASN A 156 -3.76 25.05 -13.35
N LYS A 157 -4.31 24.92 -14.57
CA LYS A 157 -3.74 24.24 -15.74
C LYS A 157 -2.35 24.82 -16.12
N THR A 158 -1.33 24.52 -15.35
CA THR A 158 0.04 24.88 -15.63
C THR A 158 0.84 23.63 -16.01
N GLU A 159 1.92 23.80 -16.72
CA GLU A 159 2.74 22.89 -17.52
C GLU A 159 3.24 21.58 -16.86
N ASN A 160 2.85 21.26 -15.64
CA ASN A 160 3.30 20.06 -14.93
C ASN A 160 2.36 18.87 -15.19
N SER A 161 2.95 17.68 -15.23
CA SER A 161 2.18 16.43 -15.30
C SER A 161 1.18 16.33 -14.14
N PHE A 162 -0.05 15.96 -14.46
CA PHE A 162 -1.14 15.70 -13.50
C PHE A 162 -0.69 14.82 -12.30
N VAL A 163 0.19 13.85 -12.54
CA VAL A 163 0.68 12.92 -11.51
C VAL A 163 1.40 13.65 -10.36
N ASN A 164 2.04 14.79 -10.64
CA ASN A 164 2.75 15.58 -9.61
C ASN A 164 1.82 16.23 -8.57
N TYR A 165 0.53 16.28 -8.84
CA TYR A 165 -0.47 16.81 -7.92
C TYR A 165 -1.18 15.75 -7.09
N LEU A 166 -0.92 14.48 -7.36
CA LEU A 166 -1.44 13.38 -6.57
C LEU A 166 -0.72 13.31 -5.22
N GLN A 167 -1.41 12.85 -4.19
CA GLN A 167 -0.85 12.68 -2.84
C GLN A 167 0.30 11.66 -2.82
N ILE A 168 0.28 10.71 -3.77
CA ILE A 168 1.38 9.74 -4.01
C ILE A 168 1.86 9.95 -5.45
N PRO A 169 2.87 10.80 -5.69
CA PRO A 169 3.35 11.09 -7.04
C PRO A 169 4.34 10.05 -7.60
N HIS A 170 4.50 8.92 -6.92
CA HIS A 170 5.47 7.88 -7.26
C HIS A 170 4.80 6.72 -7.99
N PRO A 171 5.31 6.26 -9.15
CA PRO A 171 4.80 5.07 -9.82
C PRO A 171 4.96 3.83 -8.92
N VAL A 172 4.10 2.84 -9.11
CA VAL A 172 4.14 1.55 -8.41
C VAL A 172 4.77 0.51 -9.34
N ASP A 173 5.72 -0.27 -8.85
CA ASP A 173 6.33 -1.37 -9.58
C ASP A 173 5.52 -2.66 -9.43
N ILE A 174 5.07 -2.92 -8.21
CA ILE A 174 4.29 -4.12 -7.87
C ILE A 174 3.03 -3.72 -7.11
N LEU A 175 1.88 -4.22 -7.56
CA LEU A 175 0.65 -4.25 -6.77
C LEU A 175 0.31 -5.69 -6.39
N ILE A 176 0.13 -5.94 -5.11
CA ILE A 176 -0.32 -7.24 -4.58
C ILE A 176 -1.73 -7.07 -4.01
N ARG A 177 -2.68 -7.89 -4.46
CA ARG A 177 -4.00 -7.97 -3.86
C ARG A 177 -4.32 -9.39 -3.44
N THR A 178 -4.61 -9.59 -2.16
CA THR A 178 -5.05 -10.87 -1.60
C THR A 178 -6.57 -11.06 -1.65
N GLY A 179 -7.06 -12.21 -1.21
CA GLY A 179 -8.48 -12.44 -0.96
C GLY A 179 -9.28 -12.87 -2.18
N ASN A 180 -8.65 -13.41 -3.23
CA ASN A 180 -9.31 -13.95 -4.43
C ASN A 180 -10.24 -12.94 -5.15
N ALA A 181 -9.87 -11.66 -5.16
CA ALA A 181 -10.59 -10.60 -5.85
C ALA A 181 -9.72 -10.00 -6.97
N ASN A 182 -10.18 -10.12 -8.22
CA ASN A 182 -9.45 -9.67 -9.41
C ASN A 182 -9.93 -8.27 -9.83
N VAL A 183 -9.99 -7.33 -8.89
CA VAL A 183 -10.37 -5.93 -9.11
C VAL A 183 -9.45 -5.00 -8.33
N LEU A 184 -9.33 -3.76 -8.76
CA LEU A 184 -8.41 -2.77 -8.17
C LEU A 184 -9.09 -1.89 -7.11
N SER A 185 -10.41 -1.87 -7.07
CA SER A 185 -11.24 -1.12 -6.11
C SER A 185 -10.89 0.37 -6.01
N GLY A 186 -10.42 0.97 -7.10
CA GLY A 186 -10.03 2.38 -7.13
C GLY A 186 -8.71 2.70 -6.40
N PHE A 187 -7.86 1.73 -6.19
CA PHE A 187 -6.57 1.91 -5.51
C PHE A 187 -5.48 2.32 -6.49
N LEU A 188 -4.90 3.50 -6.29
CA LEU A 188 -3.71 4.04 -6.98
C LEU A 188 -3.74 3.87 -8.52
N LEU A 189 -4.90 4.08 -9.17
CA LEU A 189 -5.08 3.79 -10.61
C LEU A 189 -4.05 4.48 -11.51
N PRO A 190 -3.69 5.76 -11.33
CA PRO A 190 -2.66 6.40 -12.12
C PRO A 190 -1.27 5.81 -11.88
N GLN A 191 -0.94 5.48 -10.63
CA GLN A 191 0.38 5.01 -10.22
C GLN A 191 0.67 3.58 -10.66
N ILE A 192 -0.38 2.75 -10.83
CA ILE A 192 -0.24 1.33 -11.23
C ILE A 192 -0.32 1.10 -12.74
N SER A 193 -0.35 2.16 -13.54
CA SER A 193 -0.50 2.06 -15.02
C SER A 193 0.54 1.16 -15.68
N SER A 194 1.73 1.06 -15.09
CA SER A 194 2.82 0.18 -15.56
C SER A 194 3.24 -0.86 -14.51
N ALA A 195 2.48 -0.99 -13.43
CA ALA A 195 2.79 -1.92 -12.37
C ALA A 195 2.54 -3.37 -12.78
N ARG A 196 3.34 -4.27 -12.25
CA ARG A 196 3.03 -5.69 -12.29
C ARG A 196 2.02 -6.03 -11.19
N ILE A 197 0.88 -6.61 -11.57
CA ILE A 197 -0.24 -6.87 -10.65
C ILE A 197 -0.34 -8.34 -10.33
N PHE A 198 -0.31 -8.66 -9.03
CA PHE A 198 -0.45 -10.02 -8.52
C PHE A 198 -1.76 -10.16 -7.75
N PHE A 199 -2.69 -10.93 -8.31
CA PHE A 199 -3.93 -11.32 -7.63
C PHE A 199 -3.71 -12.66 -6.92
N VAL A 200 -3.78 -12.64 -5.59
CA VAL A 200 -3.51 -13.77 -4.71
C VAL A 200 -4.83 -14.37 -4.21
N ARG A 201 -4.96 -15.70 -4.27
CA ARG A 201 -6.20 -16.39 -3.87
C ARG A 201 -6.38 -16.46 -2.35
N GLU A 202 -5.29 -16.53 -1.62
CA GLU A 202 -5.26 -16.61 -0.17
C GLU A 202 -5.91 -15.35 0.43
N LEU A 203 -6.65 -15.53 1.53
CA LEU A 203 -7.10 -14.43 2.36
C LEU A 203 -5.87 -13.78 3.01
N PHE A 204 -5.91 -12.47 3.24
CA PHE A 204 -4.72 -11.74 3.69
C PHE A 204 -4.06 -12.39 4.91
N ASN A 205 -4.83 -12.77 5.91
CA ASN A 205 -4.31 -13.38 7.14
C ASN A 205 -3.77 -14.82 6.98
N ASP A 206 -4.02 -15.47 5.83
CA ASP A 206 -3.39 -16.74 5.43
C ASP A 206 -2.18 -16.50 4.48
N PHE A 207 -1.92 -15.26 4.03
CA PHE A 207 -0.86 -14.88 3.10
C PHE A 207 0.46 -14.65 3.87
N SER A 208 1.33 -15.65 3.86
CA SER A 208 2.57 -15.63 4.63
C SER A 208 3.67 -14.76 4.00
N LEU A 209 4.68 -14.39 4.81
CA LEU A 209 5.89 -13.71 4.32
C LEU A 209 6.61 -14.52 3.24
N GLU A 210 6.60 -15.84 3.32
CA GLU A 210 7.18 -16.71 2.28
C GLU A 210 6.43 -16.59 0.95
N CYS A 211 5.10 -16.49 0.98
CA CYS A 211 4.31 -16.24 -0.23
C CYS A 211 4.61 -14.85 -0.81
N TYR A 212 4.75 -13.84 0.05
CA TYR A 212 5.14 -12.50 -0.33
C TYR A 212 6.52 -12.48 -1.02
N LYS A 213 7.53 -13.10 -0.41
CA LYS A 213 8.88 -13.22 -0.98
C LYS A 213 8.89 -13.93 -2.34
N ARG A 214 8.04 -14.94 -2.54
CA ARG A 214 7.91 -15.61 -3.85
C ARG A 214 7.41 -14.65 -4.93
N ILE A 215 6.46 -13.78 -4.64
CA ILE A 215 5.98 -12.76 -5.57
C ILE A 215 7.11 -11.78 -5.93
N ILE A 216 7.87 -11.32 -4.95
CA ILE A 216 9.02 -10.43 -5.20
C ILE A 216 10.06 -11.13 -6.08
N ASN A 217 10.39 -12.40 -5.79
CA ASN A 217 11.30 -13.18 -6.61
C ASN A 217 10.77 -13.40 -8.04
N GLU A 218 9.47 -13.60 -8.21
CA GLU A 218 8.84 -13.69 -9.53
C GLU A 218 8.98 -12.38 -10.31
N TYR A 219 8.84 -11.23 -9.64
CA TYR A 219 9.08 -9.93 -10.24
C TYR A 219 10.54 -9.77 -10.67
N LEU A 220 11.50 -10.09 -9.81
CA LEU A 220 12.93 -9.95 -10.09
C LEU A 220 13.44 -10.84 -11.22
N ASN A 221 12.79 -11.98 -11.45
CA ASN A 221 13.15 -12.93 -12.50
C ASN A 221 12.36 -12.72 -13.81
N TYR A 222 11.55 -11.68 -13.88
CA TYR A 222 10.74 -11.41 -15.08
C TYR A 222 11.53 -10.63 -16.12
N GLU A 223 11.74 -11.24 -17.27
CA GLU A 223 12.26 -10.53 -18.44
C GLU A 223 11.16 -9.59 -18.97
N LEU A 224 11.41 -8.29 -18.89
CA LEU A 224 10.56 -7.28 -19.53
C LEU A 224 10.71 -7.45 -21.05
N LYS A 225 9.75 -8.11 -21.67
CA LYS A 225 9.61 -8.07 -23.13
C LYS A 225 8.86 -6.77 -23.46
N TYR A 226 9.61 -5.70 -23.66
CA TYR A 226 9.05 -4.55 -24.38
C TYR A 226 8.86 -5.01 -25.83
N GLY A 227 7.65 -4.87 -26.35
CA GLY A 227 7.40 -5.08 -27.77
C GLY A 227 8.28 -4.11 -28.57
N ASP A 228 9.08 -4.65 -29.46
CA ASP A 228 9.81 -3.92 -30.49
C ASP A 228 8.85 -3.28 -31.47
#